data_a7b7bb67e9ec474f917971375b772b8a
#
_entry.id   a7b7bb67e9ec474f917971375b772b8a
#
_cell.length_a   1.000
_cell.length_b   1.000
_cell.length_c   1.000
_cell.angle_alpha   90.00
_cell.angle_beta   90.00
_cell.angle_gamma   90.00
#
_symmetry.space_group_name_H-M   'P 1'
#
loop_
_entity.id
_entity.type
_entity.pdbx_description
1 polymer ?
#
loop_
_entity_poly.entity_id
_entity_poly.type
_entity_poly.pdbx_seq_one_letter_code
_entity_poly.pdbx_strand_id
1 'polypeptide(L)'
;ANGQLADDMGIVMGTSHHEPMMRPHKDYTKRRKEVGPWNYATNKEGIDSFFIEGAERSRKYESIVTIGMRGDGDVAMGGGTDEENMAVLSDVIKGQREILGRVHGKDPAEIPQLWAVFTEVQRYYDKGFKVPDDVMLLFCDNNWGYIRRVGPWQEQRRKGGMGLYYHVDMNGGPWNDRWINTTTIPKLREQFNLAYQSGIDDLWVVNVGDLKPKELPIDFIMRYAWNPDAIQADETDDYLRQWAQQNFGEAHAEAISGLVARYSKYNLWRKPEVQSTNIFSVVNHCEVDRVTDLWRTLAHEADSVGQLMPQAYKDAYYQLVLYPVKASAGVAEIYLAAAKNRLYARQGRVTANDYARRVEELYTVDTVMTAYYNKVLAGGKWEKMMSDIHLGYTKWSMPKRDSVPQVVRVEPLSKPTMGVAVEGCETLSPEGELELPVFDNFENRKYYIDIFNRGTGTFDFKVKTDEPWMDVSLRKGKVETESRIWVGIDWTKLKAG
;
A
#
# COMPACT_ATOMS: atom_id res chain seq x y z
N ALA A 1 20.93 22.45 14.28
CA ALA A 1 19.72 22.72 15.05
C ALA A 1 19.04 21.41 15.50
N ASN A 2 18.63 20.53 14.56
CA ASN A 2 17.89 19.30 14.92
C ASN A 2 18.72 18.31 15.77
N GLY A 3 20.01 18.13 15.44
CA GLY A 3 20.89 17.24 16.23
C GLY A 3 21.01 17.68 17.69
N GLN A 4 21.21 18.98 17.94
CA GLN A 4 21.27 19.51 19.30
C GLN A 4 19.94 19.35 20.03
N LEU A 5 18.82 19.66 19.36
CA LEU A 5 17.49 19.50 19.99
C LEU A 5 17.19 18.05 20.35
N ALA A 6 17.53 17.11 19.46
CA ALA A 6 17.36 15.68 19.73
C ALA A 6 18.19 15.23 20.93
N ASP A 7 19.47 15.61 20.98
CA ASP A 7 20.40 15.32 22.08
C ASP A 7 19.91 15.92 23.40
N ASP A 8 19.50 17.20 23.40
CA ASP A 8 18.92 17.88 24.56
C ASP A 8 17.64 17.17 25.10
N MET A 9 16.94 16.44 24.22
CA MET A 9 15.75 15.66 24.57
C MET A 9 16.04 14.17 24.87
N GLY A 10 17.30 13.74 24.85
CA GLY A 10 17.71 12.34 25.04
C GLY A 10 17.34 11.43 23.86
N ILE A 11 17.25 11.98 22.66
CA ILE A 11 16.93 11.23 21.42
C ILE A 11 18.20 10.98 20.63
N VAL A 12 18.52 9.72 20.36
CA VAL A 12 19.64 9.30 19.54
C VAL A 12 19.33 9.57 18.06
N MET A 13 20.23 10.24 17.36
CA MET A 13 20.08 10.58 15.93
C MET A 13 20.78 9.57 15.04
N GLY A 14 20.15 9.25 13.91
CA GLY A 14 20.73 8.48 12.82
C GLY A 14 20.37 9.09 11.46
N THR A 15 20.96 8.55 10.38
CA THR A 15 20.61 8.91 9.01
C THR A 15 20.23 7.68 8.21
N SER A 16 19.51 7.88 7.11
CA SER A 16 19.05 6.81 6.23
C SER A 16 20.21 6.02 5.62
N HIS A 17 19.92 4.81 5.16
CA HIS A 17 20.88 3.87 4.55
C HIS A 17 21.65 4.43 3.32
N HIS A 18 21.11 5.43 2.64
CA HIS A 18 21.74 6.11 1.51
C HIS A 18 22.40 7.47 1.89
N GLU A 19 22.41 7.79 3.17
CA GLU A 19 23.00 9.02 3.73
C GLU A 19 24.08 8.69 4.77
N PRO A 20 25.17 8.03 4.35
CA PRO A 20 26.21 7.56 5.27
C PRO A 20 26.94 8.72 5.95
N MET A 21 27.58 8.40 7.08
CA MET A 21 28.41 9.33 7.86
C MET A 21 27.68 10.61 8.28
N MET A 22 26.40 10.48 8.61
CA MET A 22 25.55 11.60 9.07
C MET A 22 25.45 12.75 8.05
N ARG A 23 25.51 12.44 6.74
CA ARG A 23 25.47 13.42 5.65
C ARG A 23 24.22 13.26 4.79
N PRO A 24 23.30 14.25 4.78
CA PRO A 24 22.16 14.24 3.87
C PRO A 24 22.61 14.27 2.41
N HIS A 25 22.00 13.46 1.57
CA HIS A 25 22.28 13.43 0.12
C HIS A 25 22.09 14.81 -0.55
N LYS A 26 21.15 15.61 -0.05
CA LYS A 26 20.93 16.98 -0.52
C LYS A 26 22.16 17.89 -0.33
N ASP A 27 22.99 17.66 0.69
CA ASP A 27 24.23 18.43 0.87
C ASP A 27 25.24 18.09 -0.23
N TYR A 28 25.40 16.81 -0.57
CA TYR A 28 26.22 16.40 -1.70
C TYR A 28 25.70 17.01 -3.02
N THR A 29 24.41 16.92 -3.29
CA THR A 29 23.81 17.47 -4.52
C THR A 29 24.10 18.95 -4.71
N LYS A 30 24.05 19.74 -3.62
CA LYS A 30 24.39 21.18 -3.66
C LYS A 30 25.88 21.44 -3.89
N ARG A 31 26.75 20.56 -3.42
CA ARG A 31 28.21 20.69 -3.41
C ARG A 31 28.89 19.75 -4.40
N ARG A 32 28.16 19.18 -5.36
CA ARG A 32 28.67 18.18 -6.31
C ARG A 32 29.91 18.64 -7.07
N LYS A 33 30.01 19.93 -7.42
CA LYS A 33 31.18 20.49 -8.11
C LYS A 33 32.42 20.58 -7.20
N GLU A 34 32.20 20.74 -5.90
CA GLU A 34 33.28 20.85 -4.90
C GLU A 34 33.72 19.45 -4.45
N VAL A 35 32.79 18.57 -4.13
CA VAL A 35 33.07 17.20 -3.67
C VAL A 35 33.60 16.31 -4.81
N GLY A 36 33.18 16.56 -6.04
CA GLY A 36 33.49 15.70 -7.19
C GLY A 36 32.48 14.54 -7.35
N PRO A 37 32.80 13.56 -8.22
CA PRO A 37 31.90 12.46 -8.52
C PRO A 37 31.63 11.56 -7.28
N TRP A 38 30.40 11.08 -7.14
CA TRP A 38 29.99 10.12 -6.09
C TRP A 38 30.44 8.71 -6.45
N ASN A 39 31.77 8.53 -6.47
CA ASN A 39 32.41 7.26 -6.80
C ASN A 39 33.73 7.14 -6.00
N TYR A 40 33.70 6.24 -4.99
CA TYR A 40 34.82 6.11 -4.07
C TYR A 40 36.09 5.56 -4.72
N ALA A 41 35.97 4.72 -5.75
CA ALA A 41 37.11 4.18 -6.47
C ALA A 41 37.90 5.27 -7.23
N THR A 42 37.25 6.34 -7.66
CA THR A 42 37.88 7.41 -8.47
C THR A 42 38.00 8.75 -7.76
N ASN A 43 37.32 8.94 -6.63
CA ASN A 43 37.24 10.18 -5.87
C ASN A 43 37.25 9.97 -4.36
N LYS A 44 38.16 9.12 -3.88
CA LYS A 44 38.26 8.80 -2.45
C LYS A 44 38.44 10.05 -1.58
N GLU A 45 39.40 10.92 -1.93
CA GLU A 45 39.74 12.11 -1.13
C GLU A 45 38.56 13.09 -0.98
N GLY A 46 37.85 13.37 -2.08
CA GLY A 46 36.69 14.26 -2.05
C GLY A 46 35.55 13.70 -1.20
N ILE A 47 35.31 12.41 -1.30
CA ILE A 47 34.26 11.72 -0.51
C ILE A 47 34.69 11.60 0.96
N ASP A 48 35.94 11.26 1.26
CA ASP A 48 36.46 11.23 2.63
C ASP A 48 36.33 12.61 3.29
N SER A 49 36.70 13.70 2.60
CA SER A 49 36.51 15.06 3.11
C SER A 49 35.06 15.36 3.43
N PHE A 50 34.13 14.95 2.56
CA PHE A 50 32.69 15.09 2.80
C PHE A 50 32.22 14.28 4.00
N PHE A 51 32.73 13.06 4.21
CA PHE A 51 32.42 12.22 5.37
C PHE A 51 32.98 12.76 6.69
N ILE A 52 34.22 13.31 6.67
CA ILE A 52 34.86 13.96 7.84
C ILE A 52 33.96 15.06 8.39
N GLU A 53 33.45 15.94 7.53
CA GLU A 53 32.55 17.02 7.98
C GLU A 53 31.28 16.50 8.67
N GLY A 54 30.74 15.38 8.21
CA GLY A 54 29.60 14.74 8.85
C GLY A 54 29.92 14.18 10.22
N ALA A 55 31.02 13.44 10.34
CA ALA A 55 31.52 12.88 11.59
C ALA A 55 31.84 13.99 12.61
N GLU A 56 32.56 15.06 12.20
CA GLU A 56 32.89 16.21 13.07
C GLU A 56 31.63 16.93 13.59
N ARG A 57 30.59 17.06 12.75
CA ARG A 57 29.33 17.66 13.13
C ARG A 57 28.58 16.79 14.15
N SER A 58 28.53 15.47 13.93
CA SER A 58 27.74 14.54 14.74
C SER A 58 28.43 14.12 16.05
N ARG A 59 29.76 14.21 16.16
CA ARG A 59 30.49 13.81 17.37
C ARG A 59 30.04 14.51 18.67
N LYS A 60 29.28 15.60 18.55
CA LYS A 60 28.77 16.37 19.70
C LYS A 60 27.45 15.83 20.24
N TYR A 61 26.84 14.89 19.54
CA TYR A 61 25.50 14.37 19.84
C TYR A 61 25.57 12.88 19.99
N GLU A 62 24.65 12.33 20.76
CA GLU A 62 24.43 10.91 20.79
C GLU A 62 23.83 10.45 19.47
N SER A 63 24.51 9.55 18.77
CA SER A 63 24.13 9.15 17.42
C SER A 63 24.56 7.73 17.07
N ILE A 64 23.77 7.09 16.19
CA ILE A 64 24.14 5.86 15.52
C ILE A 64 24.49 6.19 14.06
N VAL A 65 25.70 5.83 13.64
CA VAL A 65 26.25 6.24 12.34
C VAL A 65 25.97 5.17 11.29
N THR A 66 25.24 5.53 10.24
CA THR A 66 25.11 4.68 9.06
C THR A 66 26.43 4.66 8.31
N ILE A 67 26.96 3.46 8.05
CA ILE A 67 28.16 3.24 7.22
C ILE A 67 27.82 2.51 5.94
N GLY A 68 28.78 2.44 5.03
CA GLY A 68 28.60 1.93 3.66
C GLY A 68 28.35 3.04 2.67
N MET A 69 28.02 2.69 1.45
CA MET A 69 27.74 3.64 0.37
C MET A 69 26.86 2.97 -0.67
N ARG A 70 25.93 3.72 -1.22
CA ARG A 70 25.16 3.37 -2.42
C ARG A 70 25.53 4.34 -3.55
N GLY A 71 24.91 4.20 -4.70
CA GLY A 71 25.07 5.14 -5.81
C GLY A 71 24.43 6.51 -5.52
N ASP A 72 24.65 7.45 -6.43
CA ASP A 72 24.11 8.80 -6.33
C ASP A 72 22.57 8.80 -6.43
N GLY A 73 21.88 9.20 -5.37
CA GLY A 73 20.42 9.32 -5.34
C GLY A 73 19.67 8.04 -4.96
N ASP A 74 20.17 7.28 -4.01
CA ASP A 74 19.54 6.06 -3.51
C ASP A 74 19.33 4.97 -4.58
N VAL A 75 20.33 4.79 -5.42
CA VAL A 75 20.42 3.73 -6.42
C VAL A 75 21.60 2.81 -6.11
N ALA A 76 21.64 1.64 -6.72
CA ALA A 76 22.80 0.76 -6.62
C ALA A 76 24.08 1.45 -7.13
N MET A 77 25.22 1.12 -6.54
CA MET A 77 26.50 1.53 -7.13
C MET A 77 26.57 0.99 -8.56
N GLY A 78 26.85 1.87 -9.51
CA GLY A 78 26.95 1.54 -10.93
C GLY A 78 28.37 1.21 -11.38
N GLY A 79 28.47 0.59 -12.56
CA GLY A 79 29.70 0.52 -13.33
C GLY A 79 30.61 -0.69 -13.08
N GLY A 80 30.18 -1.69 -12.25
CA GLY A 80 31.00 -2.88 -12.02
C GLY A 80 30.15 -4.14 -11.78
N THR A 81 30.85 -5.28 -11.72
CA THR A 81 30.30 -6.55 -11.23
C THR A 81 29.99 -6.45 -9.73
N ASP A 82 29.23 -7.39 -9.19
CA ASP A 82 28.99 -7.45 -7.75
C ASP A 82 30.30 -7.58 -6.96
N GLU A 83 31.28 -8.32 -7.47
CA GLU A 83 32.59 -8.56 -6.86
C GLU A 83 33.41 -7.26 -6.82
N GLU A 84 33.41 -6.47 -7.89
CA GLU A 84 34.07 -5.15 -7.94
C GLU A 84 33.39 -4.16 -6.99
N ASN A 85 32.06 -4.12 -6.98
CA ASN A 85 31.29 -3.28 -6.08
C ASN A 85 31.48 -3.65 -4.59
N MET A 86 31.57 -4.96 -4.28
CA MET A 86 31.91 -5.44 -2.93
C MET A 86 33.32 -4.99 -2.51
N ALA A 87 34.29 -5.04 -3.41
CA ALA A 87 35.66 -4.57 -3.12
C ALA A 87 35.66 -3.07 -2.80
N VAL A 88 35.01 -2.24 -3.63
CA VAL A 88 34.85 -0.80 -3.36
C VAL A 88 34.13 -0.54 -2.05
N LEU A 89 33.04 -1.27 -1.76
CA LEU A 89 32.28 -1.14 -0.51
C LEU A 89 33.15 -1.47 0.72
N SER A 90 34.01 -2.47 0.62
CA SER A 90 34.98 -2.81 1.68
C SER A 90 35.92 -1.65 1.97
N ASP A 91 36.47 -1.00 0.92
CA ASP A 91 37.35 0.16 1.06
C ASP A 91 36.60 1.38 1.65
N VAL A 92 35.35 1.60 1.24
CA VAL A 92 34.47 2.63 1.82
C VAL A 92 34.29 2.41 3.32
N ILE A 93 33.88 1.23 3.74
CA ILE A 93 33.62 0.91 5.16
C ILE A 93 34.90 1.07 5.97
N LYS A 94 36.05 0.61 5.47
CA LYS A 94 37.35 0.79 6.11
C LYS A 94 37.67 2.27 6.29
N GLY A 95 37.59 3.08 5.22
CA GLY A 95 37.86 4.51 5.28
C GLY A 95 36.90 5.25 6.22
N GLN A 96 35.62 4.93 6.21
CA GLN A 96 34.63 5.51 7.13
C GLN A 96 34.96 5.21 8.59
N ARG A 97 35.35 3.98 8.93
CA ARG A 97 35.74 3.59 10.29
C ARG A 97 37.03 4.28 10.73
N GLU A 98 38.02 4.42 9.86
CA GLU A 98 39.24 5.21 10.12
C GLU A 98 38.91 6.68 10.42
N ILE A 99 37.99 7.27 9.64
CA ILE A 99 37.50 8.66 9.87
C ILE A 99 36.82 8.77 11.23
N LEU A 100 35.90 7.83 11.56
CA LEU A 100 35.21 7.85 12.86
C LEU A 100 36.18 7.75 14.02
N GLY A 101 37.10 6.79 13.99
CA GLY A 101 38.11 6.65 15.06
C GLY A 101 38.94 7.90 15.24
N ARG A 102 39.42 8.50 14.15
CA ARG A 102 40.21 9.75 14.17
C ARG A 102 39.40 10.94 14.71
N VAL A 103 38.16 11.14 14.26
CA VAL A 103 37.34 12.30 14.63
C VAL A 103 36.85 12.20 16.07
N HIS A 104 36.48 11.00 16.51
CA HIS A 104 36.00 10.79 17.89
C HIS A 104 37.13 10.55 18.89
N GLY A 105 38.36 10.24 18.45
CA GLY A 105 39.48 9.91 19.31
C GLY A 105 39.28 8.61 20.10
N LYS A 106 38.56 7.65 19.54
CA LYS A 106 38.17 6.35 20.12
C LYS A 106 38.39 5.21 19.15
N ASP A 107 38.40 3.98 19.66
CA ASP A 107 38.31 2.82 18.78
C ASP A 107 36.98 2.89 17.98
N PRO A 108 36.99 2.71 16.67
CA PRO A 108 35.75 2.62 15.90
C PRO A 108 34.72 1.63 16.43
N ALA A 109 35.15 0.58 17.11
CA ALA A 109 34.27 -0.41 17.73
C ALA A 109 33.48 0.13 18.95
N GLU A 110 33.87 1.28 19.51
CA GLU A 110 33.14 1.95 20.59
C GLU A 110 32.11 2.97 20.09
N ILE A 111 32.03 3.19 18.77
CA ILE A 111 31.11 4.13 18.16
C ILE A 111 29.95 3.34 17.55
N PRO A 112 28.69 3.59 17.94
CA PRO A 112 27.54 2.88 17.38
C PRO A 112 27.45 3.08 15.86
N GLN A 113 27.47 2.00 15.12
CA GLN A 113 27.41 1.97 13.66
C GLN A 113 26.39 0.98 13.17
N LEU A 114 25.73 1.28 12.08
CA LEU A 114 24.83 0.35 11.40
C LEU A 114 25.14 0.27 9.90
N TRP A 115 24.85 -0.90 9.31
CA TRP A 115 24.94 -1.17 7.90
C TRP A 115 23.64 -1.81 7.41
N ALA A 116 22.95 -1.14 6.47
CA ALA A 116 21.64 -1.58 5.98
C ALA A 116 21.80 -2.66 4.90
N VAL A 117 21.19 -3.81 5.14
CA VAL A 117 21.14 -4.97 4.24
C VAL A 117 19.88 -4.83 3.36
N PHE A 118 19.94 -3.93 2.39
CA PHE A 118 18.80 -3.55 1.55
C PHE A 118 19.13 -3.67 0.05
N THR A 119 18.19 -4.10 -0.77
CA THR A 119 18.29 -4.23 -2.23
C THR A 119 19.55 -4.98 -2.71
N GLU A 120 20.47 -4.34 -3.45
CA GLU A 120 21.71 -4.93 -3.92
C GLU A 120 22.66 -5.30 -2.77
N VAL A 121 22.60 -4.57 -1.67
CA VAL A 121 23.43 -4.85 -0.49
C VAL A 121 23.05 -6.17 0.16
N GLN A 122 21.74 -6.55 0.15
CA GLN A 122 21.32 -7.88 0.57
C GLN A 122 21.97 -8.98 -0.31
N ARG A 123 22.03 -8.75 -1.63
CA ARG A 123 22.69 -9.70 -2.54
C ARG A 123 24.19 -9.82 -2.24
N TYR A 124 24.88 -8.72 -1.89
CA TYR A 124 26.27 -8.77 -1.46
C TYR A 124 26.44 -9.55 -0.17
N TYR A 125 25.57 -9.32 0.81
CA TYR A 125 25.54 -10.10 2.06
C TYR A 125 25.33 -11.60 1.79
N ASP A 126 24.37 -11.96 0.93
CA ASP A 126 24.08 -13.34 0.56
C ASP A 126 25.25 -14.01 -0.21
N LYS A 127 26.07 -13.23 -0.92
CA LYS A 127 27.33 -13.67 -1.54
C LYS A 127 28.52 -13.76 -0.55
N GLY A 128 28.31 -13.46 0.71
CA GLY A 128 29.31 -13.60 1.78
C GLY A 128 30.07 -12.32 2.13
N PHE A 129 29.65 -11.14 1.63
CA PHE A 129 30.20 -9.88 2.10
C PHE A 129 29.89 -9.68 3.59
N LYS A 130 30.90 -9.26 4.34
CA LYS A 130 30.78 -9.08 5.80
C LYS A 130 31.29 -7.73 6.24
N VAL A 131 30.63 -7.17 7.25
CA VAL A 131 31.12 -6.02 8.01
C VAL A 131 31.67 -6.49 9.37
N PRO A 132 32.49 -5.70 10.05
CA PRO A 132 32.99 -6.03 11.38
C PRO A 132 31.89 -6.39 12.37
N ASP A 133 32.18 -7.26 13.33
CA ASP A 133 31.22 -7.80 14.30
C ASP A 133 30.57 -6.73 15.20
N ASP A 134 31.23 -5.63 15.41
CA ASP A 134 30.75 -4.46 16.17
C ASP A 134 29.80 -3.54 15.39
N VAL A 135 29.57 -3.79 14.11
CA VAL A 135 28.64 -3.06 13.26
C VAL A 135 27.27 -3.76 13.28
N MET A 136 26.20 -3.02 13.56
CA MET A 136 24.83 -3.55 13.51
C MET A 136 24.44 -3.91 12.09
N LEU A 137 23.83 -5.08 11.90
CA LEU A 137 23.16 -5.44 10.64
C LEU A 137 21.70 -4.98 10.67
N LEU A 138 21.33 -4.08 9.78
CA LEU A 138 19.96 -3.59 9.65
C LEU A 138 19.26 -4.29 8.48
N PHE A 139 18.51 -5.35 8.75
CA PHE A 139 17.72 -6.09 7.77
C PHE A 139 16.49 -5.29 7.36
N CYS A 140 15.99 -5.52 6.14
CA CYS A 140 14.89 -4.74 5.58
C CYS A 140 13.74 -5.61 5.11
N ASP A 141 12.54 -5.04 5.08
CA ASP A 141 11.38 -5.57 4.41
C ASP A 141 11.41 -5.25 2.89
N ASN A 142 10.32 -5.58 2.21
CA ASN A 142 10.09 -5.21 0.81
C ASN A 142 8.92 -4.22 0.68
N ASN A 143 8.64 -3.75 -0.54
CA ASN A 143 7.55 -2.81 -0.84
C ASN A 143 6.14 -3.26 -0.39
N TRP A 144 6.00 -4.52 0.00
CA TRP A 144 4.74 -5.10 0.47
C TRP A 144 4.71 -5.35 1.98
N GLY A 145 5.76 -4.87 2.70
CA GLY A 145 5.89 -5.03 4.15
C GLY A 145 6.13 -6.47 4.59
N TYR A 146 6.94 -7.23 3.84
CA TYR A 146 7.37 -8.58 4.22
C TYR A 146 8.87 -8.62 4.40
N ILE A 147 9.33 -9.10 5.55
CA ILE A 147 10.73 -9.38 5.81
C ILE A 147 11.15 -10.54 4.93
N ARG A 148 12.14 -10.31 4.07
CA ARG A 148 12.63 -11.28 3.09
C ARG A 148 13.83 -12.08 3.59
N ARG A 149 14.57 -11.53 4.53
CA ARG A 149 15.81 -12.05 5.05
C ARG A 149 15.92 -11.79 6.54
N VAL A 150 16.21 -12.81 7.29
CA VAL A 150 16.70 -12.74 8.67
C VAL A 150 18.14 -13.20 8.71
N GLY A 151 18.91 -12.74 9.66
CA GLY A 151 20.29 -13.18 9.85
C GLY A 151 20.36 -14.67 10.22
N PRO A 152 21.43 -15.37 9.84
CA PRO A 152 21.64 -16.73 10.33
C PRO A 152 21.83 -16.69 11.86
N TRP A 153 21.53 -17.80 12.52
CA TRP A 153 21.60 -17.86 14.00
C TRP A 153 22.99 -17.49 14.58
N GLN A 154 24.06 -17.62 13.79
CA GLN A 154 25.42 -17.19 14.18
C GLN A 154 25.53 -15.68 14.32
N GLU A 155 24.82 -14.91 13.51
CA GLU A 155 24.83 -13.45 13.57
C GLU A 155 24.04 -12.90 14.76
N GLN A 156 23.14 -13.69 15.37
CA GLN A 156 22.37 -13.29 16.56
C GLN A 156 23.24 -12.96 17.79
N ARG A 157 24.52 -13.31 17.76
CA ARG A 157 25.48 -13.05 18.85
C ARG A 157 26.52 -11.99 18.51
N ARG A 158 26.33 -11.27 17.38
CA ARG A 158 27.28 -10.21 17.02
C ARG A 158 27.23 -9.03 17.99
N LYS A 159 28.37 -8.41 18.25
CA LYS A 159 28.47 -7.29 19.22
C LYS A 159 27.65 -6.07 18.81
N GLY A 160 27.60 -5.79 17.52
CA GLY A 160 26.83 -4.66 16.97
C GLY A 160 25.32 -4.87 17.00
N GLY A 161 24.86 -6.10 17.23
CA GLY A 161 23.46 -6.45 17.24
C GLY A 161 22.82 -6.51 15.85
N MET A 162 21.50 -6.78 15.83
CA MET A 162 20.70 -6.84 14.62
C MET A 162 19.46 -5.96 14.74
N GLY A 163 19.17 -5.22 13.68
CA GLY A 163 18.03 -4.34 13.58
C GLY A 163 17.15 -4.62 12.36
N LEU A 164 15.96 -4.03 12.37
CA LEU A 164 14.97 -4.06 11.31
C LEU A 164 14.74 -2.65 10.76
N TYR A 165 14.72 -2.51 9.44
CA TYR A 165 14.18 -1.36 8.75
C TYR A 165 12.88 -1.76 8.05
N TYR A 166 11.76 -1.32 8.60
CA TYR A 166 10.41 -1.67 8.13
C TYR A 166 9.69 -0.47 7.54
N HIS A 167 8.83 -0.70 6.54
CA HIS A 167 8.12 0.34 5.85
C HIS A 167 6.60 0.20 6.01
N VAL A 168 5.97 1.18 6.65
CA VAL A 168 4.51 1.43 6.57
C VAL A 168 4.18 2.51 5.55
N ASP A 169 5.21 3.15 5.01
CA ASP A 169 5.22 4.03 3.84
C ASP A 169 6.40 3.62 2.95
N MET A 170 6.14 3.33 1.68
CA MET A 170 7.16 2.94 0.72
C MET A 170 7.18 3.87 -0.48
N ASN A 171 8.29 4.57 -0.65
CA ASN A 171 8.55 5.41 -1.82
C ASN A 171 9.65 4.79 -2.68
N GLY A 172 9.28 3.98 -3.66
CA GLY A 172 10.27 3.33 -4.52
C GLY A 172 9.68 2.22 -5.39
N GLY A 173 10.53 1.73 -6.31
CA GLY A 173 10.20 0.58 -7.13
C GLY A 173 10.11 -0.72 -6.32
N PRO A 174 9.35 -1.70 -6.75
CA PRO A 174 8.53 -1.74 -7.97
C PRO A 174 7.25 -0.92 -7.92
N TRP A 175 6.75 -0.50 -6.71
CA TRP A 175 5.55 0.31 -6.57
C TRP A 175 5.51 1.06 -5.24
N ASN A 176 4.88 2.25 -5.22
CA ASN A 176 4.65 3.05 -4.02
C ASN A 176 3.52 2.49 -3.13
N ASP A 177 3.56 2.84 -1.84
CA ASP A 177 2.51 2.69 -0.83
C ASP A 177 2.65 3.86 0.15
N ARG A 178 2.07 5.03 -0.16
CA ARG A 178 2.37 6.28 0.53
C ARG A 178 1.15 6.98 1.11
N TRP A 179 0.04 6.99 0.36
CA TRP A 179 -1.07 7.90 0.59
C TRP A 179 -1.73 7.75 1.96
N ILE A 180 -2.25 6.55 2.27
CA ILE A 180 -2.92 6.24 3.54
C ILE A 180 -2.37 4.96 4.14
N ASN A 181 -2.78 4.63 5.38
CA ASN A 181 -2.44 3.33 5.93
C ASN A 181 -3.17 2.21 5.18
N THR A 182 -2.42 1.26 4.65
CA THR A 182 -2.93 0.06 3.97
C THR A 182 -2.50 -1.23 4.68
N THR A 183 -1.78 -1.11 5.80
CA THR A 183 -1.22 -2.25 6.52
C THR A 183 -2.15 -2.68 7.65
N THR A 184 -2.41 -3.98 7.75
CA THR A 184 -3.22 -4.55 8.82
C THR A 184 -2.40 -4.82 10.08
N ILE A 185 -3.04 -4.75 11.25
CA ILE A 185 -2.40 -5.05 12.53
C ILE A 185 -1.91 -6.51 12.61
N PRO A 186 -2.68 -7.54 12.16
CA PRO A 186 -2.18 -8.92 12.13
C PRO A 186 -0.87 -9.08 11.35
N LYS A 187 -0.74 -8.37 10.22
CA LYS A 187 0.49 -8.40 9.42
C LYS A 187 1.68 -7.76 10.14
N LEU A 188 1.46 -6.59 10.75
CA LEU A 188 2.50 -5.95 11.55
C LEU A 188 2.96 -6.88 12.68
N ARG A 189 1.99 -7.43 13.43
CA ARG A 189 2.30 -8.38 14.50
C ARG A 189 3.11 -9.56 14.00
N GLU A 190 2.72 -10.18 12.89
CA GLU A 190 3.42 -11.32 12.31
C GLU A 190 4.86 -10.96 11.93
N GLN A 191 5.06 -9.84 11.22
CA GLN A 191 6.39 -9.46 10.72
C GLN A 191 7.34 -9.01 11.85
N PHE A 192 6.85 -8.22 12.80
CA PHE A 192 7.67 -7.82 13.95
C PHE A 192 7.96 -8.98 14.90
N ASN A 193 7.02 -9.93 15.06
CA ASN A 193 7.30 -11.16 15.78
C ASN A 193 8.35 -12.04 15.09
N LEU A 194 8.30 -12.14 13.75
CA LEU A 194 9.33 -12.85 12.98
C LEU A 194 10.70 -12.22 13.23
N ALA A 195 10.81 -10.89 13.21
CA ALA A 195 12.06 -10.19 13.53
C ALA A 195 12.54 -10.52 14.95
N TYR A 196 11.69 -10.31 15.94
CA TYR A 196 11.99 -10.53 17.36
C TYR A 196 12.43 -11.97 17.63
N GLN A 197 11.68 -12.98 17.17
CA GLN A 197 12.02 -14.39 17.33
C GLN A 197 13.29 -14.81 16.57
N SER A 198 13.72 -14.01 15.60
CA SER A 198 14.96 -14.20 14.85
C SER A 198 16.16 -13.45 15.46
N GLY A 199 15.99 -12.83 16.64
CA GLY A 199 17.04 -12.03 17.30
C GLY A 199 17.33 -10.70 16.60
N ILE A 200 16.36 -10.16 15.87
CA ILE A 200 16.41 -8.81 15.26
C ILE A 200 15.61 -7.89 16.19
N ASP A 201 16.22 -7.52 17.30
CA ASP A 201 15.56 -6.88 18.45
C ASP A 201 16.32 -5.68 19.06
N ASP A 202 17.54 -5.40 18.59
CA ASP A 202 18.34 -4.29 19.12
C ASP A 202 17.88 -2.92 18.63
N LEU A 203 17.37 -2.83 17.40
CA LEU A 203 16.90 -1.58 16.78
C LEU A 203 15.80 -1.83 15.75
N TRP A 204 14.67 -1.16 15.91
CA TRP A 204 13.64 -1.13 14.87
C TRP A 204 13.49 0.29 14.32
N VAL A 205 13.85 0.47 13.05
CA VAL A 205 13.64 1.71 12.29
C VAL A 205 12.39 1.52 11.44
N VAL A 206 11.42 2.41 11.59
CA VAL A 206 10.17 2.33 10.82
C VAL A 206 10.01 3.57 9.95
N ASN A 207 9.99 3.36 8.64
CA ASN A 207 9.63 4.42 7.71
C ASN A 207 8.12 4.59 7.71
N VAL A 208 7.65 5.72 8.19
CA VAL A 208 6.23 6.06 8.28
C VAL A 208 5.81 7.13 7.26
N GLY A 209 6.75 7.65 6.46
CA GLY A 209 6.52 8.81 5.61
C GLY A 209 6.11 10.01 6.45
N ASP A 210 4.91 10.53 6.23
CA ASP A 210 4.28 11.49 7.13
C ASP A 210 3.63 10.76 8.32
N LEU A 211 3.60 11.41 9.49
CA LEU A 211 2.96 10.84 10.68
C LEU A 211 1.45 10.60 10.48
N LYS A 212 0.83 11.45 9.69
CA LYS A 212 -0.55 11.27 9.24
C LYS A 212 -0.57 10.68 7.83
N PRO A 213 -1.37 9.66 7.60
CA PRO A 213 -2.37 8.98 8.47
C PRO A 213 -1.86 7.65 9.06
N LYS A 214 -0.63 7.60 9.53
CA LYS A 214 0.02 6.37 10.02
C LYS A 214 -0.05 6.19 11.54
N GLU A 215 -0.93 6.92 12.23
CA GLU A 215 -1.02 6.92 13.70
C GLU A 215 -1.29 5.52 14.26
N LEU A 216 -2.21 4.77 13.68
CA LEU A 216 -2.55 3.42 14.15
C LEU A 216 -1.39 2.43 14.03
N PRO A 217 -0.72 2.28 12.87
CA PRO A 217 0.45 1.40 12.78
C PRO A 217 1.61 1.88 13.67
N ILE A 218 1.81 3.19 13.86
CA ILE A 218 2.82 3.73 14.76
C ILE A 218 2.51 3.32 16.21
N ASP A 219 1.27 3.52 16.68
CA ASP A 219 0.87 3.13 18.04
C ASP A 219 1.08 1.63 18.28
N PHE A 220 0.67 0.79 17.33
CA PHE A 220 0.87 -0.65 17.44
C PHE A 220 2.35 -1.01 17.53
N ILE A 221 3.17 -0.52 16.59
CA ILE A 221 4.60 -0.85 16.55
C ILE A 221 5.31 -0.39 17.82
N MET A 222 5.00 0.80 18.31
CA MET A 222 5.62 1.32 19.54
C MET A 222 5.24 0.48 20.77
N ARG A 223 3.98 0.08 20.90
CA ARG A 223 3.54 -0.82 21.99
C ARG A 223 4.15 -2.21 21.87
N TYR A 224 4.19 -2.75 20.68
CA TYR A 224 4.77 -4.06 20.40
C TYR A 224 6.28 -4.05 20.68
N ALA A 225 7.01 -3.00 20.27
CA ALA A 225 8.43 -2.84 20.55
C ALA A 225 8.74 -2.73 22.04
N TRP A 226 7.83 -2.08 22.81
CA TRP A 226 7.97 -1.98 24.24
C TRP A 226 7.83 -3.34 24.96
N ASN A 227 6.89 -4.15 24.53
CA ASN A 227 6.69 -5.52 25.05
C ASN A 227 6.09 -6.43 23.97
N PRO A 228 6.94 -7.18 23.21
CA PRO A 228 6.49 -8.08 22.16
C PRO A 228 5.55 -9.20 22.62
N ASP A 229 5.63 -9.57 23.91
CA ASP A 229 4.79 -10.63 24.48
C ASP A 229 3.39 -10.16 24.91
N ALA A 230 3.15 -8.84 24.89
CA ALA A 230 1.88 -8.27 25.36
C ALA A 230 0.72 -8.42 24.39
N ILE A 231 0.98 -8.72 23.09
CA ILE A 231 -0.05 -8.87 22.07
C ILE A 231 0.18 -10.17 21.32
N GLN A 232 -0.65 -11.18 21.59
CA GLN A 232 -0.58 -12.47 20.92
C GLN A 232 -1.24 -12.44 19.53
N ALA A 233 -1.09 -13.52 18.74
CA ALA A 233 -1.58 -13.56 17.37
C ALA A 233 -3.10 -13.45 17.25
N ASP A 234 -3.82 -13.98 18.21
CA ASP A 234 -5.29 -13.99 18.33
C ASP A 234 -5.86 -12.76 19.07
N GLU A 235 -4.99 -11.88 19.59
CA GLU A 235 -5.39 -10.68 20.34
C GLU A 235 -5.36 -9.38 19.50
N THR A 236 -5.10 -9.47 18.20
CA THR A 236 -5.01 -8.29 17.33
C THR A 236 -6.32 -7.54 17.18
N ASP A 237 -7.47 -8.23 17.25
CA ASP A 237 -8.78 -7.61 17.22
C ASP A 237 -9.10 -6.92 18.57
N ASP A 238 -8.69 -7.51 19.69
CA ASP A 238 -8.79 -6.88 21.00
C ASP A 238 -7.92 -5.61 21.10
N TYR A 239 -6.72 -5.63 20.51
CA TYR A 239 -5.90 -4.43 20.39
C TYR A 239 -6.64 -3.31 19.63
N LEU A 240 -7.22 -3.62 18.47
CA LEU A 240 -7.97 -2.64 17.68
C LEU A 240 -9.19 -2.09 18.44
N ARG A 241 -9.89 -2.94 19.18
CA ARG A 241 -11.02 -2.51 20.03
C ARG A 241 -10.55 -1.58 21.15
N GLN A 242 -9.46 -1.91 21.84
CA GLN A 242 -8.87 -1.07 22.86
C GLN A 242 -8.39 0.29 22.31
N TRP A 243 -7.74 0.28 21.14
CA TRP A 243 -7.34 1.50 20.45
C TRP A 243 -8.55 2.38 20.11
N ALA A 244 -9.62 1.79 19.59
CA ALA A 244 -10.85 2.51 19.30
C ALA A 244 -11.52 3.07 20.58
N GLN A 245 -11.56 2.29 21.66
CA GLN A 245 -12.08 2.70 22.95
C GLN A 245 -11.31 3.89 23.54
N GLN A 246 -9.98 3.85 23.48
CA GLN A 246 -9.11 4.92 23.98
C GLN A 246 -9.28 6.24 23.22
N ASN A 247 -9.51 6.18 21.91
CA ASN A 247 -9.62 7.36 21.07
C ASN A 247 -11.05 7.91 20.94
N PHE A 248 -12.09 7.06 21.06
CA PHE A 248 -13.48 7.41 20.75
C PHE A 248 -14.50 7.04 21.84
N GLY A 249 -14.05 6.41 22.92
CA GLY A 249 -14.90 5.92 24.01
C GLY A 249 -15.49 4.53 23.72
N GLU A 250 -16.06 3.93 24.76
CA GLU A 250 -16.56 2.54 24.77
C GLU A 250 -17.72 2.31 23.79
N ALA A 251 -18.64 3.28 23.69
CA ALA A 251 -19.95 3.09 23.03
C ALA A 251 -19.88 2.63 21.57
N HIS A 252 -18.81 2.97 20.85
CA HIS A 252 -18.64 2.65 19.43
C HIS A 252 -17.34 1.92 19.11
N ALA A 253 -16.60 1.47 20.13
CA ALA A 253 -15.28 0.86 19.98
C ALA A 253 -15.30 -0.37 19.07
N GLU A 254 -16.28 -1.27 19.26
CA GLU A 254 -16.46 -2.48 18.44
C GLU A 254 -16.73 -2.13 16.97
N ALA A 255 -17.65 -1.20 16.72
CA ALA A 255 -17.95 -0.77 15.35
C ALA A 255 -16.75 -0.14 14.66
N ILE A 256 -16.03 0.73 15.36
CA ILE A 256 -14.84 1.43 14.83
C ILE A 256 -13.70 0.45 14.56
N SER A 257 -13.41 -0.47 15.47
CA SER A 257 -12.39 -1.50 15.26
C SER A 257 -12.70 -2.36 14.04
N GLY A 258 -13.95 -2.76 13.86
CA GLY A 258 -14.42 -3.51 12.69
C GLY A 258 -14.30 -2.71 11.37
N LEU A 259 -14.56 -1.39 11.39
CA LEU A 259 -14.34 -0.53 10.22
C LEU A 259 -12.86 -0.47 9.84
N VAL A 260 -12.00 -0.24 10.82
CA VAL A 260 -10.54 -0.12 10.60
C VAL A 260 -9.94 -1.44 10.12
N ALA A 261 -10.33 -2.57 10.70
CA ALA A 261 -9.89 -3.89 10.28
C ALA A 261 -10.28 -4.19 8.82
N ARG A 262 -11.52 -3.88 8.44
CA ARG A 262 -12.02 -4.17 7.09
C ARG A 262 -11.43 -3.26 6.02
N TYR A 263 -11.28 -1.95 6.25
CA TYR A 263 -10.70 -1.09 5.23
C TYR A 263 -9.24 -1.44 4.94
N SER A 264 -8.46 -1.74 5.98
CA SER A 264 -7.07 -2.15 5.81
C SER A 264 -6.97 -3.52 5.12
N LYS A 265 -7.86 -4.48 5.45
CA LYS A 265 -7.98 -5.77 4.75
C LYS A 265 -8.32 -5.60 3.26
N TYR A 266 -9.26 -4.72 2.92
CA TYR A 266 -9.64 -4.52 1.52
C TYR A 266 -8.53 -3.82 0.73
N ASN A 267 -7.79 -2.89 1.35
CA ASN A 267 -6.59 -2.32 0.73
C ASN A 267 -5.45 -3.33 0.55
N LEU A 268 -5.37 -4.40 1.37
CA LEU A 268 -4.41 -5.48 1.13
C LEU A 268 -4.73 -6.30 -0.13
N TRP A 269 -6.00 -6.43 -0.53
CA TRP A 269 -6.32 -7.07 -1.81
C TRP A 269 -5.71 -6.29 -2.97
N ARG A 270 -5.83 -4.96 -2.92
CA ARG A 270 -5.18 -4.07 -3.86
C ARG A 270 -5.01 -2.67 -3.27
N LYS A 271 -3.78 -2.23 -3.10
CA LYS A 271 -3.46 -0.89 -2.57
C LYS A 271 -3.92 0.21 -3.55
N PRO A 272 -4.25 1.42 -3.06
CA PRO A 272 -4.72 2.51 -3.91
C PRO A 272 -3.82 2.82 -5.10
N GLU A 273 -2.50 2.89 -4.88
CA GLU A 273 -1.52 3.25 -5.91
C GLU A 273 -1.34 2.18 -6.99
N VAL A 274 -1.79 0.95 -6.74
CA VAL A 274 -1.71 -0.15 -7.71
C VAL A 274 -3.07 -0.54 -8.30
N GLN A 275 -4.10 0.28 -8.10
CA GLN A 275 -5.40 0.08 -8.71
C GLN A 275 -5.33 0.17 -10.25
N SER A 276 -6.09 -0.67 -10.92
CA SER A 276 -6.30 -0.60 -12.36
C SER A 276 -7.66 -1.20 -12.73
N THR A 277 -8.10 -0.97 -13.95
CA THR A 277 -9.37 -1.49 -14.46
C THR A 277 -9.38 -2.99 -14.77
N ASN A 278 -8.28 -3.69 -14.51
CA ASN A 278 -8.13 -5.13 -14.85
C ASN A 278 -7.91 -6.00 -13.61
N ILE A 279 -8.02 -5.44 -12.40
CA ILE A 279 -7.72 -6.16 -11.16
C ILE A 279 -8.82 -7.16 -10.81
N PHE A 280 -10.06 -6.72 -10.93
CA PHE A 280 -11.24 -7.51 -10.62
C PHE A 280 -12.02 -7.78 -11.91
N SER A 281 -12.53 -9.01 -12.03
CA SER A 281 -13.25 -9.42 -13.24
C SER A 281 -14.65 -8.80 -13.30
N VAL A 282 -14.97 -8.19 -14.45
CA VAL A 282 -16.32 -7.69 -14.75
C VAL A 282 -17.27 -8.83 -15.13
N VAL A 283 -16.74 -9.90 -15.72
CA VAL A 283 -17.56 -10.98 -16.30
C VAL A 283 -17.57 -12.27 -15.47
N ASN A 284 -16.60 -12.48 -14.57
CA ASN A 284 -16.53 -13.71 -13.77
C ASN A 284 -16.96 -13.47 -12.32
N HIS A 285 -17.74 -14.38 -11.78
CA HIS A 285 -18.07 -14.47 -10.36
C HIS A 285 -18.72 -13.22 -9.75
N CYS A 286 -19.25 -12.31 -10.57
CA CYS A 286 -19.72 -10.98 -10.13
C CYS A 286 -18.68 -10.24 -9.29
N GLU A 287 -17.39 -10.40 -9.58
CA GLU A 287 -16.32 -9.97 -8.68
C GLU A 287 -16.32 -8.44 -8.51
N VAL A 288 -16.41 -7.67 -9.61
CA VAL A 288 -16.52 -6.19 -9.54
C VAL A 288 -17.74 -5.76 -8.74
N ASP A 289 -18.89 -6.42 -8.91
CA ASP A 289 -20.12 -6.08 -8.18
C ASP A 289 -19.94 -6.31 -6.68
N ARG A 290 -19.46 -7.50 -6.29
CA ARG A 290 -19.23 -7.85 -4.90
C ARG A 290 -18.23 -6.93 -4.21
N VAL A 291 -17.11 -6.61 -4.87
CA VAL A 291 -16.10 -5.71 -4.30
C VAL A 291 -16.63 -4.29 -4.18
N THR A 292 -17.42 -3.83 -5.15
CA THR A 292 -18.10 -2.53 -5.07
C THR A 292 -19.05 -2.47 -3.88
N ASP A 293 -19.88 -3.50 -3.69
CA ASP A 293 -20.86 -3.56 -2.59
C ASP A 293 -20.17 -3.63 -1.22
N LEU A 294 -19.06 -4.35 -1.10
CA LEU A 294 -18.26 -4.39 0.13
C LEU A 294 -17.73 -3.01 0.51
N TRP A 295 -17.16 -2.27 -0.45
CA TRP A 295 -16.66 -0.91 -0.20
C TRP A 295 -17.78 0.07 0.11
N ARG A 296 -18.90 0.02 -0.61
CA ARG A 296 -20.06 0.90 -0.37
C ARG A 296 -20.68 0.64 1.00
N THR A 297 -20.84 -0.62 1.36
CA THR A 297 -21.35 -1.02 2.69
C THR A 297 -20.44 -0.48 3.79
N LEU A 298 -19.14 -0.66 3.66
CA LEU A 298 -18.17 -0.18 4.63
C LEU A 298 -18.20 1.34 4.78
N ALA A 299 -18.27 2.08 3.65
CA ALA A 299 -18.36 3.54 3.66
C ALA A 299 -19.67 4.03 4.30
N HIS A 300 -20.79 3.36 4.03
CA HIS A 300 -22.08 3.67 4.65
C HIS A 300 -22.08 3.43 6.17
N GLU A 301 -21.53 2.31 6.61
CA GLU A 301 -21.38 2.03 8.04
C GLU A 301 -20.49 3.07 8.74
N ALA A 302 -19.40 3.50 8.10
CA ALA A 302 -18.53 4.55 8.63
C ALA A 302 -19.27 5.89 8.75
N ASP A 303 -20.05 6.27 7.74
CA ASP A 303 -20.92 7.47 7.83
C ASP A 303 -21.93 7.36 8.98
N SER A 304 -22.57 6.20 9.15
CA SER A 304 -23.56 5.96 10.19
C SER A 304 -22.98 6.10 11.60
N VAL A 305 -21.80 5.50 11.82
CA VAL A 305 -21.06 5.66 13.09
C VAL A 305 -20.64 7.12 13.28
N GLY A 306 -20.17 7.80 12.22
CA GLY A 306 -19.78 9.21 12.27
C GLY A 306 -20.88 10.17 12.68
N GLN A 307 -22.14 9.88 12.29
CA GLN A 307 -23.31 10.67 12.71
C GLN A 307 -23.59 10.55 14.22
N LEU A 308 -23.24 9.42 14.82
CA LEU A 308 -23.42 9.15 16.25
C LEU A 308 -22.28 9.69 17.12
N MET A 309 -21.15 10.10 16.50
CA MET A 309 -20.00 10.58 17.25
C MET A 309 -20.28 11.87 18.01
N PRO A 310 -19.96 11.92 19.32
CA PRO A 310 -19.94 13.16 20.08
C PRO A 310 -19.06 14.22 19.40
N GLN A 311 -19.44 15.50 19.53
CA GLN A 311 -18.74 16.59 18.88
C GLN A 311 -17.23 16.62 19.18
N ALA A 312 -16.83 16.26 20.40
CA ALA A 312 -15.42 16.22 20.82
C ALA A 312 -14.56 15.21 20.04
N TYR A 313 -15.17 14.18 19.48
CA TYR A 313 -14.47 13.12 18.72
C TYR A 313 -14.60 13.27 17.21
N LYS A 314 -15.45 14.16 16.70
CA LYS A 314 -15.76 14.24 15.26
C LYS A 314 -14.53 14.47 14.38
N ASP A 315 -13.64 15.38 14.76
CA ASP A 315 -12.44 15.67 13.98
C ASP A 315 -11.47 14.47 13.96
N ALA A 316 -11.27 13.85 15.13
CA ALA A 316 -10.43 12.64 15.23
C ALA A 316 -11.06 11.47 14.48
N TYR A 317 -12.36 11.26 14.58
CA TYR A 317 -13.07 10.21 13.85
C TYR A 317 -12.99 10.42 12.34
N TYR A 318 -13.20 11.65 11.86
CA TYR A 318 -13.04 11.97 10.44
C TYR A 318 -11.64 11.62 9.96
N GLN A 319 -10.62 12.04 10.69
CA GLN A 319 -9.22 11.85 10.31
C GLN A 319 -8.78 10.39 10.32
N LEU A 320 -9.11 9.67 11.40
CA LEU A 320 -8.55 8.34 11.67
C LEU A 320 -9.40 7.19 11.11
N VAL A 321 -10.68 7.43 10.84
CA VAL A 321 -11.63 6.37 10.44
C VAL A 321 -12.40 6.75 9.18
N LEU A 322 -13.17 7.85 9.20
CA LEU A 322 -14.11 8.17 8.13
C LEU A 322 -13.40 8.46 6.81
N TYR A 323 -12.40 9.33 6.84
CA TYR A 323 -11.65 9.69 5.64
C TYR A 323 -10.92 8.48 5.04
N PRO A 324 -10.10 7.71 5.78
CA PRO A 324 -9.41 6.55 5.22
C PRO A 324 -10.38 5.53 4.59
N VAL A 325 -11.50 5.24 5.24
CA VAL A 325 -12.51 4.30 4.73
C VAL A 325 -13.16 4.83 3.44
N LYS A 326 -13.66 6.07 3.46
CA LYS A 326 -14.39 6.64 2.30
C LYS A 326 -13.47 6.95 1.13
N ALA A 327 -12.27 7.44 1.39
CA ALA A 327 -11.30 7.72 0.36
C ALA A 327 -10.82 6.43 -0.33
N SER A 328 -10.52 5.37 0.44
CA SER A 328 -10.21 4.05 -0.14
C SER A 328 -11.37 3.50 -0.97
N ALA A 329 -12.60 3.58 -0.46
CA ALA A 329 -13.80 3.14 -1.17
C ALA A 329 -13.99 3.92 -2.47
N GLY A 330 -13.81 5.25 -2.45
CA GLY A 330 -13.90 6.12 -3.62
C GLY A 330 -12.88 5.77 -4.69
N VAL A 331 -11.61 5.61 -4.30
CA VAL A 331 -10.54 5.20 -5.22
C VAL A 331 -10.82 3.82 -5.83
N ALA A 332 -11.18 2.83 -5.01
CA ALA A 332 -11.50 1.50 -5.52
C ALA A 332 -12.68 1.55 -6.50
N GLU A 333 -13.78 2.23 -6.14
CA GLU A 333 -14.98 2.31 -6.97
C GLU A 333 -14.73 3.07 -8.28
N ILE A 334 -13.85 4.08 -8.34
CA ILE A 334 -13.44 4.75 -9.57
C ILE A 334 -12.91 3.73 -10.59
N TYR A 335 -12.00 2.85 -10.18
CA TYR A 335 -11.42 1.85 -11.08
C TYR A 335 -12.40 0.72 -11.43
N LEU A 336 -13.26 0.30 -10.49
CA LEU A 336 -14.30 -0.71 -10.72
C LEU A 336 -15.38 -0.19 -11.70
N ALA A 337 -15.83 1.06 -11.51
CA ALA A 337 -16.77 1.71 -12.42
C ALA A 337 -16.18 1.92 -13.83
N ALA A 338 -14.91 2.32 -13.90
CA ALA A 338 -14.21 2.45 -15.18
C ALA A 338 -14.02 1.10 -15.88
N ALA A 339 -13.81 -0.01 -15.14
CA ALA A 339 -13.75 -1.35 -15.69
C ALA A 339 -15.10 -1.74 -16.34
N LYS A 340 -16.21 -1.53 -15.63
CA LYS A 340 -17.56 -1.74 -16.20
C LYS A 340 -17.83 -0.83 -17.38
N ASN A 341 -17.53 0.45 -17.28
CA ASN A 341 -17.68 1.38 -18.38
C ASN A 341 -17.00 0.88 -19.66
N ARG A 342 -15.75 0.43 -19.57
CA ARG A 342 -14.99 -0.06 -20.73
C ARG A 342 -15.65 -1.26 -21.41
N LEU A 343 -16.08 -2.25 -20.62
CA LEU A 343 -16.76 -3.44 -21.17
C LEU A 343 -18.12 -3.06 -21.75
N TYR A 344 -18.93 -2.34 -21.00
CA TYR A 344 -20.30 -1.97 -21.39
C TYR A 344 -20.32 -1.06 -22.61
N ALA A 345 -19.34 -0.14 -22.73
CA ALA A 345 -19.20 0.69 -23.92
C ALA A 345 -18.85 -0.15 -25.16
N ARG A 346 -17.94 -1.14 -25.04
CA ARG A 346 -17.67 -2.07 -26.16
C ARG A 346 -18.90 -2.87 -26.57
N GLN A 347 -19.77 -3.20 -25.63
CA GLN A 347 -21.02 -3.90 -25.86
C GLN A 347 -22.16 -2.96 -26.32
N GLY A 348 -21.91 -1.64 -26.37
CA GLY A 348 -22.92 -0.65 -26.74
C GLY A 348 -24.05 -0.50 -25.75
N ARG A 349 -23.89 -0.92 -24.48
CA ARG A 349 -24.91 -0.78 -23.43
C ARG A 349 -25.11 0.69 -23.07
N VAL A 350 -26.36 1.12 -22.98
CA VAL A 350 -26.66 2.50 -22.56
C VAL A 350 -26.19 2.81 -21.14
N THR A 351 -26.15 1.81 -20.27
CA THR A 351 -25.65 1.90 -18.88
C THR A 351 -24.14 2.20 -18.78
N ALA A 352 -23.38 2.08 -19.88
CA ALA A 352 -21.99 2.55 -19.91
C ALA A 352 -21.88 4.03 -19.52
N ASN A 353 -22.87 4.85 -19.90
CA ASN A 353 -22.90 6.29 -19.56
C ASN A 353 -23.10 6.56 -18.07
N ASP A 354 -23.81 5.67 -17.37
CA ASP A 354 -23.99 5.79 -15.92
C ASP A 354 -22.67 5.54 -15.18
N TYR A 355 -21.91 4.55 -15.62
CA TYR A 355 -20.58 4.29 -15.07
C TYR A 355 -19.56 5.40 -15.41
N ALA A 356 -19.65 6.00 -16.60
CA ALA A 356 -18.85 7.17 -16.95
C ALA A 356 -19.13 8.36 -16.00
N ARG A 357 -20.41 8.66 -15.79
CA ARG A 357 -20.86 9.70 -14.83
C ARG A 357 -20.40 9.37 -13.41
N ARG A 358 -20.52 8.10 -12.99
CA ARG A 358 -20.12 7.66 -11.65
C ARG A 358 -18.63 7.91 -11.38
N VAL A 359 -17.75 7.66 -12.33
CA VAL A 359 -16.31 7.96 -12.22
C VAL A 359 -16.08 9.46 -11.98
N GLU A 360 -16.77 10.32 -12.72
CA GLU A 360 -16.66 11.78 -12.59
C GLU A 360 -17.17 12.28 -11.22
N GLU A 361 -18.31 11.74 -10.76
CA GLU A 361 -18.88 12.04 -9.43
C GLU A 361 -17.93 11.64 -8.31
N LEU A 362 -17.39 10.43 -8.35
CA LEU A 362 -16.46 9.93 -7.34
C LEU A 362 -15.17 10.74 -7.28
N TYR A 363 -14.63 11.16 -8.41
CA TYR A 363 -13.47 12.04 -8.46
C TYR A 363 -13.77 13.43 -7.84
N THR A 364 -14.97 13.94 -8.06
CA THR A 364 -15.41 15.17 -7.41
C THR A 364 -15.52 15.02 -5.89
N VAL A 365 -16.10 13.90 -5.43
CA VAL A 365 -16.21 13.60 -4.00
C VAL A 365 -14.81 13.47 -3.35
N ASP A 366 -13.89 12.76 -3.98
CA ASP A 366 -12.51 12.62 -3.53
C ASP A 366 -11.82 13.98 -3.36
N THR A 367 -11.93 14.85 -4.37
CA THR A 367 -11.38 16.21 -4.34
C THR A 367 -11.95 17.03 -3.17
N VAL A 368 -13.27 16.95 -2.94
CA VAL A 368 -13.94 17.67 -1.86
C VAL A 368 -13.51 17.15 -0.48
N MET A 369 -13.43 15.83 -0.32
CA MET A 369 -13.01 15.20 0.94
C MET A 369 -11.57 15.54 1.29
N THR A 370 -10.68 15.48 0.31
CA THR A 370 -9.27 15.85 0.45
C THR A 370 -9.11 17.34 0.79
N ALA A 371 -9.88 18.20 0.14
CA ALA A 371 -9.88 19.63 0.46
C ALA A 371 -10.41 19.90 1.87
N TYR A 372 -11.47 19.22 2.31
CA TYR A 372 -11.98 19.31 3.69
C TYR A 372 -10.92 18.90 4.71
N TYR A 373 -10.25 17.76 4.50
CA TYR A 373 -9.17 17.27 5.39
C TYR A 373 -8.07 18.33 5.56
N ASN A 374 -7.59 18.89 4.46
CA ASN A 374 -6.44 19.80 4.49
C ASN A 374 -6.80 21.23 4.96
N LYS A 375 -8.01 21.71 4.68
CA LYS A 375 -8.33 23.15 4.83
C LYS A 375 -9.35 23.46 5.91
N VAL A 376 -10.19 22.50 6.30
CA VAL A 376 -11.33 22.73 7.18
C VAL A 376 -11.22 21.96 8.50
N LEU A 377 -10.84 20.69 8.41
CA LEU A 377 -10.73 19.79 9.56
C LEU A 377 -9.85 20.42 10.65
N ALA A 378 -10.36 20.42 11.90
CA ALA A 378 -9.68 20.99 13.06
C ALA A 378 -9.20 22.45 12.82
N GLY A 379 -10.01 23.26 12.10
CA GLY A 379 -9.67 24.65 11.77
C GLY A 379 -8.51 24.80 10.80
N GLY A 380 -8.25 23.79 9.95
CA GLY A 380 -7.16 23.79 8.98
C GLY A 380 -5.80 23.41 9.56
N LYS A 381 -5.76 22.87 10.79
CA LYS A 381 -4.52 22.44 11.47
C LYS A 381 -3.70 21.47 10.63
N TRP A 382 -4.35 20.64 9.83
CA TRP A 382 -3.73 19.57 9.06
C TRP A 382 -3.49 19.94 7.58
N GLU A 383 -3.36 21.22 7.27
CA GLU A 383 -3.06 21.67 5.90
C GLU A 383 -1.83 20.97 5.34
N LYS A 384 -1.96 20.41 4.15
CA LYS A 384 -0.95 19.65 3.39
C LYS A 384 -0.62 18.24 3.93
N MET A 385 -1.22 17.78 5.02
CA MET A 385 -0.98 16.44 5.55
C MET A 385 -1.60 15.34 4.68
N MET A 386 -2.62 15.67 3.87
CA MET A 386 -3.24 14.74 2.92
C MET A 386 -3.12 15.31 1.51
N SER A 387 -1.89 15.42 1.01
CA SER A 387 -1.59 16.03 -0.28
C SER A 387 -0.88 15.09 -1.27
N ASP A 388 -0.62 13.85 -0.88
CA ASP A 388 -0.07 12.86 -1.79
C ASP A 388 -1.05 12.53 -2.90
N ILE A 389 -0.53 12.48 -4.12
CA ILE A 389 -1.30 12.08 -5.30
C ILE A 389 -1.53 10.58 -5.22
N HIS A 390 -2.78 10.15 -5.36
CA HIS A 390 -3.21 8.78 -5.13
C HIS A 390 -4.00 8.16 -6.29
N LEU A 391 -4.29 8.94 -7.32
CA LEU A 391 -4.97 8.49 -8.54
C LEU A 391 -4.07 8.64 -9.77
N GLY A 392 -4.23 7.72 -10.73
CA GLY A 392 -3.55 7.82 -12.04
C GLY A 392 -2.13 7.25 -12.06
N TYR A 393 -1.76 6.39 -11.13
CA TYR A 393 -0.50 5.68 -11.18
C TYR A 393 -0.41 4.75 -12.39
N THR A 394 0.69 4.86 -13.14
CA THR A 394 1.04 3.98 -14.26
C THR A 394 2.43 3.33 -14.09
N LYS A 395 3.15 3.76 -13.08
CA LYS A 395 4.47 3.28 -12.66
C LYS A 395 4.64 3.58 -11.17
N TRP A 396 5.73 3.12 -10.56
CA TRP A 396 5.99 3.28 -9.14
C TRP A 396 6.04 4.75 -8.67
N SER A 397 6.57 5.65 -9.47
CA SER A 397 6.71 7.04 -9.07
C SER A 397 5.38 7.80 -9.10
N MET A 398 5.18 8.66 -8.11
CA MET A 398 4.00 9.48 -7.98
C MET A 398 3.71 10.31 -9.23
N PRO A 399 2.48 10.31 -9.76
CA PRO A 399 2.07 11.17 -10.87
C PRO A 399 2.22 12.67 -10.53
N LYS A 400 2.17 13.53 -11.53
CA LYS A 400 2.22 14.99 -11.30
C LYS A 400 0.91 15.57 -10.72
N ARG A 401 -0.19 14.85 -10.90
CA ARG A 401 -1.54 15.22 -10.43
C ARG A 401 -2.42 14.00 -10.42
N ASP A 402 -3.48 14.04 -9.63
CA ASP A 402 -4.54 13.05 -9.67
C ASP A 402 -5.22 13.01 -11.04
N SER A 403 -5.53 11.82 -11.51
CA SER A 403 -6.27 11.59 -12.74
C SER A 403 -7.04 10.28 -12.66
N VAL A 404 -8.23 10.26 -13.25
CA VAL A 404 -9.07 9.06 -13.32
C VAL A 404 -8.85 8.29 -14.62
N PRO A 405 -9.17 6.98 -14.64
CA PRO A 405 -9.16 6.21 -15.89
C PRO A 405 -10.07 6.86 -16.93
N GLN A 406 -9.62 6.82 -18.19
CA GLN A 406 -10.43 7.30 -19.30
C GLN A 406 -11.72 6.47 -19.40
N VAL A 407 -12.84 7.15 -19.51
CA VAL A 407 -14.18 6.58 -19.71
C VAL A 407 -14.68 6.84 -21.13
N VAL A 408 -15.56 5.97 -21.60
CA VAL A 408 -16.17 6.02 -22.94
C VAL A 408 -17.66 6.28 -22.79
N ARG A 409 -18.19 7.22 -23.58
CA ARG A 409 -19.63 7.47 -23.69
C ARG A 409 -20.18 6.82 -24.95
N VAL A 410 -21.35 6.21 -24.80
CA VAL A 410 -22.05 5.51 -25.89
C VAL A 410 -23.20 6.39 -26.36
N GLU A 411 -23.32 6.56 -27.69
CA GLU A 411 -24.50 7.15 -28.32
C GLU A 411 -25.58 6.07 -28.47
N PRO A 412 -26.72 6.18 -27.78
CA PRO A 412 -27.78 5.21 -27.89
C PRO A 412 -28.34 5.11 -29.32
N LEU A 413 -28.63 3.91 -29.79
CA LEU A 413 -29.35 3.72 -31.05
C LEU A 413 -30.73 4.37 -30.97
N SER A 414 -31.28 4.78 -32.12
CA SER A 414 -32.55 5.51 -32.20
C SER A 414 -33.78 4.69 -31.80
N LYS A 415 -33.65 3.37 -31.69
CA LYS A 415 -34.71 2.42 -31.33
C LYS A 415 -34.24 1.49 -30.23
N PRO A 416 -35.17 0.92 -29.42
CA PRO A 416 -34.81 -0.11 -28.46
C PRO A 416 -34.15 -1.28 -29.21
N THR A 417 -32.95 -1.65 -28.76
CA THR A 417 -32.15 -2.70 -29.40
C THR A 417 -31.58 -3.61 -28.31
N MET A 418 -32.04 -4.85 -28.34
CA MET A 418 -31.62 -5.86 -27.36
C MET A 418 -30.17 -6.31 -27.65
N GLY A 419 -29.36 -6.33 -26.59
CA GLY A 419 -28.12 -7.08 -26.50
C GLY A 419 -28.20 -8.10 -25.40
N VAL A 420 -27.48 -9.20 -25.50
CA VAL A 420 -27.38 -10.24 -24.49
C VAL A 420 -25.91 -10.55 -24.24
N ALA A 421 -25.52 -10.66 -22.98
CA ALA A 421 -24.20 -11.13 -22.56
C ALA A 421 -24.36 -12.14 -21.42
N VAL A 422 -23.39 -13.02 -21.25
CA VAL A 422 -23.43 -14.07 -20.23
C VAL A 422 -22.20 -14.02 -19.33
N GLU A 423 -22.31 -14.55 -18.13
CA GLU A 423 -21.17 -14.71 -17.25
C GLU A 423 -20.03 -15.47 -17.94
N GLY A 424 -18.79 -15.03 -17.73
CA GLY A 424 -17.61 -15.64 -18.34
C GLY A 424 -17.26 -15.12 -19.74
N CYS A 425 -18.14 -14.32 -20.38
CA CYS A 425 -17.95 -13.88 -21.76
C CYS A 425 -17.97 -12.35 -21.89
N GLU A 426 -16.99 -11.77 -22.60
CA GLU A 426 -17.00 -10.34 -22.95
C GLU A 426 -17.77 -10.03 -24.22
N THR A 427 -18.03 -11.05 -25.06
CA THR A 427 -18.80 -10.96 -26.27
C THR A 427 -20.29 -10.76 -25.98
N LEU A 428 -21.03 -10.28 -26.97
CA LEU A 428 -22.50 -10.14 -26.89
C LEU A 428 -23.19 -10.80 -28.12
N SER A 429 -24.42 -11.22 -27.92
CA SER A 429 -25.32 -11.54 -29.02
C SER A 429 -26.02 -10.24 -29.52
N PRO A 430 -26.15 -10.00 -30.86
CA PRO A 430 -25.96 -10.97 -31.95
C PRO A 430 -24.53 -11.03 -32.53
N GLU A 431 -23.54 -10.44 -31.94
CA GLU A 431 -22.19 -10.31 -32.49
C GLU A 431 -21.34 -11.59 -32.34
N GLY A 432 -21.74 -12.52 -31.48
CA GLY A 432 -21.06 -13.79 -31.27
C GLY A 432 -21.92 -14.83 -30.57
N GLU A 433 -21.42 -16.06 -30.54
CA GLU A 433 -22.00 -17.13 -29.72
C GLU A 433 -21.72 -16.91 -28.25
N LEU A 434 -22.70 -17.23 -27.42
CA LEU A 434 -22.61 -17.07 -25.97
C LEU A 434 -22.67 -18.43 -25.29
N GLU A 435 -21.73 -18.70 -24.40
CA GLU A 435 -21.65 -19.92 -23.62
C GLU A 435 -21.51 -19.56 -22.14
N LEU A 436 -22.41 -20.13 -21.32
CA LEU A 436 -22.30 -20.04 -19.87
C LEU A 436 -21.18 -20.96 -19.37
N PRO A 437 -20.55 -20.64 -18.24
CA PRO A 437 -19.60 -21.56 -17.62
C PRO A 437 -20.23 -22.92 -17.32
N VAL A 438 -19.40 -23.96 -17.22
CA VAL A 438 -19.84 -25.32 -16.94
C VAL A 438 -20.54 -25.38 -15.58
N PHE A 439 -21.72 -25.99 -15.55
CA PHE A 439 -22.43 -26.25 -14.32
C PHE A 439 -21.97 -27.56 -13.69
N ASP A 440 -21.89 -27.58 -12.39
CA ASP A 440 -21.59 -28.75 -11.60
C ASP A 440 -22.54 -28.87 -10.40
N ASN A 441 -22.72 -30.09 -9.90
CA ASN A 441 -23.60 -30.37 -8.77
C ASN A 441 -22.91 -30.25 -7.40
N PHE A 442 -21.61 -29.95 -7.39
CA PHE A 442 -20.83 -29.80 -6.17
C PHE A 442 -21.00 -28.40 -5.57
N GLU A 443 -20.74 -27.36 -6.37
CA GLU A 443 -20.96 -25.96 -5.97
C GLU A 443 -22.40 -25.52 -6.15
N ASN A 444 -23.17 -26.15 -7.04
CA ASN A 444 -24.56 -25.82 -7.40
C ASN A 444 -24.72 -24.32 -7.71
N ARG A 445 -23.80 -23.76 -8.48
CA ARG A 445 -23.80 -22.34 -8.79
C ARG A 445 -24.86 -21.98 -9.81
N LYS A 446 -25.37 -20.73 -9.70
CA LYS A 446 -26.13 -20.08 -10.76
C LYS A 446 -25.23 -19.08 -11.48
N TYR A 447 -25.36 -19.01 -12.78
CA TYR A 447 -24.67 -18.05 -13.63
C TYR A 447 -25.67 -17.04 -14.19
N TYR A 448 -25.18 -15.83 -14.53
CA TYR A 448 -26.09 -14.80 -15.01
C TYR A 448 -26.09 -14.65 -16.52
N ILE A 449 -27.24 -14.17 -17.00
CA ILE A 449 -27.44 -13.62 -18.34
C ILE A 449 -27.89 -12.17 -18.18
N ASP A 450 -27.17 -11.23 -18.77
CA ASP A 450 -27.58 -9.83 -18.85
C ASP A 450 -28.32 -9.58 -20.16
N ILE A 451 -29.55 -9.09 -20.07
CA ILE A 451 -30.33 -8.56 -21.19
C ILE A 451 -30.31 -7.05 -21.07
N PHE A 452 -29.80 -6.34 -22.05
CA PHE A 452 -29.58 -4.90 -21.96
C PHE A 452 -30.00 -4.16 -23.21
N ASN A 453 -30.27 -2.87 -23.06
CA ASN A 453 -30.63 -1.99 -24.15
C ASN A 453 -29.39 -1.28 -24.70
N ARG A 454 -29.31 -1.22 -26.02
CA ARG A 454 -28.30 -0.49 -26.79
C ARG A 454 -28.86 0.79 -27.41
N GLY A 455 -30.16 1.07 -27.21
CA GLY A 455 -30.85 2.22 -27.79
C GLY A 455 -31.82 2.90 -26.83
N THR A 456 -32.62 3.80 -27.40
CA THR A 456 -33.64 4.57 -26.66
C THR A 456 -34.96 3.80 -26.55
N GLY A 457 -35.71 4.12 -25.47
CA GLY A 457 -37.02 3.47 -25.20
C GLY A 457 -36.89 2.13 -24.49
N THR A 458 -37.94 1.32 -24.56
CA THR A 458 -38.05 0.05 -23.84
C THR A 458 -38.45 -1.09 -24.75
N PHE A 459 -38.10 -2.33 -24.40
CA PHE A 459 -38.58 -3.54 -25.07
C PHE A 459 -38.96 -4.62 -24.05
N ASP A 460 -39.82 -5.55 -24.47
CA ASP A 460 -40.17 -6.73 -23.68
C ASP A 460 -39.34 -7.93 -24.14
N PHE A 461 -39.00 -8.83 -23.21
CA PHE A 461 -38.30 -10.08 -23.52
C PHE A 461 -39.02 -11.29 -22.92
N LYS A 462 -38.76 -12.46 -23.53
CA LYS A 462 -39.15 -13.76 -23.01
C LYS A 462 -37.97 -14.71 -23.03
N VAL A 463 -37.85 -15.54 -21.97
CA VAL A 463 -36.87 -16.61 -21.86
C VAL A 463 -37.59 -17.95 -22.02
N LYS A 464 -37.09 -18.77 -22.93
CA LYS A 464 -37.49 -20.17 -23.06
C LYS A 464 -36.32 -21.06 -22.72
N THR A 465 -36.59 -22.18 -22.11
CA THR A 465 -35.60 -23.23 -21.81
C THR A 465 -36.05 -24.47 -22.58
N ASP A 466 -35.13 -25.17 -23.20
CA ASP A 466 -35.42 -26.36 -23.97
C ASP A 466 -35.49 -27.60 -23.10
N GLU A 467 -34.94 -27.52 -21.90
CA GLU A 467 -34.87 -28.62 -20.94
C GLU A 467 -35.60 -28.31 -19.63
N PRO A 468 -36.35 -29.27 -19.04
CA PRO A 468 -37.16 -29.07 -17.85
C PRO A 468 -36.31 -28.91 -16.57
N TRP A 469 -35.03 -29.29 -16.60
CA TRP A 469 -34.10 -29.14 -15.47
C TRP A 469 -33.40 -27.77 -15.44
N MET A 470 -33.56 -26.94 -16.46
CA MET A 470 -33.05 -25.57 -16.47
C MET A 470 -33.94 -24.65 -15.62
N ASP A 471 -33.36 -24.11 -14.53
CA ASP A 471 -34.04 -23.13 -13.67
C ASP A 471 -33.61 -21.71 -14.08
N VAL A 472 -34.56 -20.81 -14.24
CA VAL A 472 -34.31 -19.40 -14.56
C VAL A 472 -35.09 -18.50 -13.63
N SER A 473 -34.41 -17.47 -13.08
CA SER A 473 -35.01 -16.57 -12.10
C SER A 473 -36.15 -15.70 -12.65
N LEU A 474 -36.17 -15.45 -13.97
CA LEU A 474 -37.17 -14.61 -14.62
C LEU A 474 -37.42 -15.10 -16.05
N ARG A 475 -38.68 -15.36 -16.41
CA ARG A 475 -39.07 -15.88 -17.73
C ARG A 475 -39.58 -14.81 -18.69
N LYS A 476 -39.91 -13.63 -18.24
CA LYS A 476 -40.32 -12.47 -19.06
C LYS A 476 -40.07 -11.19 -18.27
N GLY A 477 -39.85 -10.10 -18.98
CA GLY A 477 -39.67 -8.80 -18.37
C GLY A 477 -39.64 -7.68 -19.38
N LYS A 478 -39.57 -6.45 -18.89
CA LYS A 478 -39.41 -5.23 -19.67
C LYS A 478 -38.05 -4.62 -19.36
N VAL A 479 -37.32 -4.20 -20.35
CA VAL A 479 -35.99 -3.61 -20.23
C VAL A 479 -36.04 -2.16 -20.74
N GLU A 480 -35.65 -1.25 -19.86
CA GLU A 480 -35.33 0.13 -20.20
C GLU A 480 -33.80 0.27 -20.38
N THR A 481 -33.03 -0.19 -19.41
CA THR A 481 -31.55 -0.18 -19.46
C THR A 481 -31.00 -1.60 -19.46
N GLU A 482 -31.15 -2.37 -18.40
CA GLU A 482 -30.69 -3.76 -18.31
C GLU A 482 -31.52 -4.60 -17.31
N SER A 483 -31.51 -5.92 -17.48
CA SER A 483 -32.10 -6.90 -16.57
C SER A 483 -31.20 -8.12 -16.50
N ARG A 484 -30.86 -8.56 -15.29
CA ARG A 484 -30.06 -9.76 -15.04
C ARG A 484 -30.97 -10.94 -14.71
N ILE A 485 -30.72 -12.06 -15.36
CA ILE A 485 -31.38 -13.34 -15.16
C ILE A 485 -30.35 -14.32 -14.61
N TRP A 486 -30.74 -15.09 -13.60
CA TRP A 486 -29.92 -16.18 -13.07
C TRP A 486 -30.39 -17.50 -13.65
N VAL A 487 -29.44 -18.29 -14.12
CA VAL A 487 -29.65 -19.64 -14.66
C VAL A 487 -28.99 -20.64 -13.74
N GLY A 488 -29.70 -21.68 -13.39
CA GLY A 488 -29.22 -22.80 -12.59
C GLY A 488 -29.71 -24.13 -13.12
N ILE A 489 -29.24 -25.21 -12.51
CA ILE A 489 -29.63 -26.58 -12.83
C ILE A 489 -30.40 -27.17 -11.66
N ASP A 490 -31.59 -27.70 -11.93
CA ASP A 490 -32.32 -28.55 -11.00
C ASP A 490 -31.81 -29.99 -11.14
N TRP A 491 -30.79 -30.29 -10.39
CA TRP A 491 -30.09 -31.59 -10.42
C TRP A 491 -31.01 -32.76 -10.07
N THR A 492 -32.13 -32.51 -9.37
CA THR A 492 -33.08 -33.57 -9.03
C THR A 492 -33.87 -34.08 -10.23
N LYS A 493 -33.94 -33.30 -11.28
CA LYS A 493 -34.62 -33.64 -12.55
C LYS A 493 -33.70 -34.27 -13.58
N LEU A 494 -32.39 -34.30 -13.33
CA LEU A 494 -31.40 -34.97 -14.19
C LEU A 494 -31.37 -36.46 -13.83
N LYS A 495 -31.53 -37.33 -14.83
CA LYS A 495 -31.27 -38.75 -14.64
C LYS A 495 -29.76 -38.96 -14.49
N ALA A 496 -29.35 -39.72 -13.47
CA ALA A 496 -27.97 -40.16 -13.42
C ALA A 496 -27.62 -40.93 -14.67
N GLY A 497 -26.63 -40.41 -15.41
CA GLY A 497 -26.08 -41.07 -16.61
C GLY A 497 -25.12 -42.21 -16.23
#